data_6033678ce7977ce43fb4da15831c72d8
#
_entry.id   6033678ce7977ce43fb4da15831c72d8
#
_cell.length_a   1.000
_cell.length_b   1.000
_cell.length_c   1.000
_cell.angle_alpha   90.00
_cell.angle_beta   90.00
_cell.angle_gamma   90.00
#
_symmetry.space_group_name_H-M   'P 1'
#
loop_
_entity.id
_entity.type
_entity.pdbx_description
1 polymer ?
#
loop_
_entity_poly.entity_id
_entity_poly.type
_entity_poly.pdbx_seq_one_letter_code
_entity_poly.pdbx_strand_id
1 'polypeptide(L)'
;MMKRLITACLIAAAHALLHAASTPRRVATRREAYIPPQAVTVAGAANLAFYQLQMSRRERRGADSWRKTQAAARVDWCRHVFATEGWLYAVQTLRNGITANTFQASTVLTLGGLSVGQLKQASHVQVASVVCCLVASAYTFSQSARLMLHAGFWFPVAAGDAQQRAAVEKIMVRSHRLQWMGWRWLYHVAWPVAWLAGGPAASLGASLALTLFFAREDRAPVAS
;
A
#
# COMPACT_ATOMS: atom_id res chain seq x y z
N MET A 1 -3.02 -16.50 3.63
CA MET A 1 -1.78 -16.14 4.35
C MET A 1 -1.70 -14.62 4.63
N MET A 2 -1.90 -13.75 3.65
CA MET A 2 -1.83 -12.28 3.75
C MET A 2 -2.77 -11.67 4.82
N LYS A 3 -4.06 -12.11 4.90
CA LYS A 3 -4.99 -11.64 5.94
C LYS A 3 -4.46 -11.88 7.35
N ARG A 4 -3.86 -13.05 7.62
CA ARG A 4 -3.31 -13.38 8.94
C ARG A 4 -2.10 -12.52 9.30
N LEU A 5 -1.27 -12.16 8.32
CA LEU A 5 -0.10 -11.29 8.53
C LEU A 5 -0.51 -9.84 8.81
N ILE A 6 -1.48 -9.31 8.05
CA ILE A 6 -2.05 -7.97 8.28
C ILE A 6 -2.66 -7.88 9.67
N THR A 7 -3.48 -8.88 10.03
CA THR A 7 -4.10 -8.93 11.37
C THR A 7 -3.03 -9.02 12.46
N ALA A 8 -1.99 -9.83 12.27
CA ALA A 8 -0.88 -9.93 13.22
C ALA A 8 -0.09 -8.62 13.34
N CYS A 9 0.19 -7.93 12.22
CA CYS A 9 0.87 -6.62 12.24
C CYS A 9 0.01 -5.54 12.90
N LEU A 10 -1.29 -5.51 12.63
CA LEU A 10 -2.22 -4.56 13.26
C LEU A 10 -2.38 -4.85 14.75
N ILE A 11 -2.47 -6.10 15.17
CA ILE A 11 -2.51 -6.50 16.57
C ILE A 11 -1.19 -6.18 17.27
N ALA A 12 -0.05 -6.44 16.65
CA ALA A 12 1.26 -6.11 17.19
C ALA A 12 1.45 -4.59 17.32
N ALA A 13 1.01 -3.80 16.32
CA ALA A 13 1.03 -2.35 16.37
C ALA A 13 0.09 -1.81 17.46
N ALA A 14 -1.12 -2.35 17.61
CA ALA A 14 -2.06 -1.99 18.67
C ALA A 14 -1.53 -2.37 20.07
N HIS A 15 -0.93 -3.54 20.21
CA HIS A 15 -0.29 -3.98 21.45
C HIS A 15 0.93 -3.10 21.81
N ALA A 16 1.76 -2.75 20.83
CA ALA A 16 2.89 -1.84 21.04
C ALA A 16 2.43 -0.43 21.44
N LEU A 17 1.34 0.09 20.86
CA LEU A 17 0.73 1.37 21.25
C LEU A 17 0.16 1.33 22.67
N LEU A 18 -0.52 0.25 23.05
CA LEU A 18 -1.06 0.06 24.41
C LEU A 18 0.08 -0.08 25.45
N HIS A 19 1.15 -0.80 25.10
CA HIS A 19 2.30 -0.96 25.99
C HIS A 19 3.12 0.33 26.13
N ALA A 20 3.28 1.11 25.06
CA ALA A 20 3.95 2.41 25.09
C ALA A 20 3.20 3.44 25.95
N ALA A 21 1.86 3.34 26.01
CA ALA A 21 1.02 4.18 26.84
C ALA A 21 1.08 3.84 28.35
N SER A 22 1.47 2.61 28.69
CA SER A 22 1.48 2.10 30.07
C SER A 22 2.85 2.07 30.75
N THR A 23 3.95 2.25 30.01
CA THR A 23 5.30 2.23 30.59
C THR A 23 5.74 3.62 31.07
N PRO A 24 6.02 3.80 32.39
CA PRO A 24 6.62 5.03 32.88
C PRO A 24 7.99 5.24 32.22
N ARG A 25 8.17 6.42 31.64
CA ARG A 25 9.42 6.84 30.97
C ARG A 25 10.59 6.70 31.95
N ARG A 26 11.38 5.64 31.86
CA ARG A 26 12.72 5.59 32.49
C ARG A 26 13.57 6.67 31.86
N VAL A 27 14.01 7.63 32.68
CA VAL A 27 15.04 8.59 32.30
C VAL A 27 16.29 7.80 31.92
N ALA A 28 16.58 7.74 30.62
CA ALA A 28 17.74 7.02 30.11
C ALA A 28 19.01 7.76 30.48
N THR A 29 19.79 7.19 31.37
CA THR A 29 21.12 7.68 31.79
C THR A 29 22.27 7.20 30.90
N ARG A 30 21.96 6.52 29.78
CA ARG A 30 22.97 6.13 28.78
C ARG A 30 23.03 7.19 27.68
N ARG A 31 24.23 7.60 27.30
CA ARG A 31 24.52 8.34 26.05
C ARG A 31 24.20 7.44 24.84
N GLU A 32 22.92 7.22 24.59
CA GLU A 32 22.50 6.67 23.31
C GLU A 32 22.77 7.73 22.25
N ALA A 33 23.41 7.36 21.16
CA ALA A 33 23.66 8.25 20.05
C ALA A 33 22.31 8.84 19.60
N TYR A 34 22.12 10.14 19.80
CA TYR A 34 20.90 10.84 19.43
C TYR A 34 20.79 10.87 17.92
N ILE A 35 19.93 10.02 17.36
CA ILE A 35 19.55 10.07 15.94
C ILE A 35 18.36 11.03 15.83
N PRO A 36 18.51 12.16 15.13
CA PRO A 36 17.43 13.13 15.02
C PRO A 36 16.23 12.51 14.30
N PRO A 37 14.99 12.79 14.74
CA PRO A 37 13.75 12.28 14.14
C PRO A 37 13.70 12.42 12.63
N GLN A 38 14.17 13.53 12.11
CA GLN A 38 14.21 13.81 10.67
C GLN A 38 15.07 12.81 9.90
N ALA A 39 16.19 12.38 10.45
CA ALA A 39 17.08 11.40 9.81
C ALA A 39 16.41 10.03 9.65
N VAL A 40 15.61 9.60 10.63
CA VAL A 40 14.86 8.33 10.56
C VAL A 40 13.76 8.42 9.52
N THR A 41 13.03 9.55 9.45
CA THR A 41 12.01 9.78 8.43
C THR A 41 12.61 9.77 7.03
N VAL A 42 13.73 10.48 6.83
CA VAL A 42 14.44 10.50 5.54
C VAL A 42 14.94 9.12 5.17
N ALA A 43 15.51 8.37 6.11
CA ALA A 43 15.99 7.00 5.87
C ALA A 43 14.85 6.05 5.48
N GLY A 44 13.70 6.11 6.15
CA GLY A 44 12.52 5.32 5.81
C GLY A 44 11.96 5.65 4.42
N ALA A 45 11.82 6.94 4.11
CA ALA A 45 11.37 7.39 2.79
C ALA A 45 12.37 7.03 1.67
N ALA A 46 13.68 7.19 1.92
CA ALA A 46 14.74 6.83 0.98
C ALA A 46 14.75 5.33 0.70
N ASN A 47 14.58 4.48 1.73
CA ASN A 47 14.50 3.04 1.57
C ASN A 47 13.30 2.63 0.68
N LEU A 48 12.13 3.25 0.90
CA LEU A 48 10.95 3.04 0.06
C LEU A 48 11.21 3.46 -1.39
N ALA A 49 11.73 4.66 -1.60
CA ALA A 49 12.03 5.18 -2.94
C ALA A 49 13.06 4.30 -3.66
N PHE A 50 14.11 3.89 -2.96
CA PHE A 50 15.15 3.01 -3.49
C PHE A 50 14.57 1.66 -3.91
N TYR A 51 13.74 1.04 -3.06
CA TYR A 51 13.08 -0.21 -3.39
C TYR A 51 12.20 -0.07 -4.65
N GLN A 52 11.35 0.97 -4.70
CA GLN A 52 10.47 1.21 -5.86
C GLN A 52 11.27 1.49 -7.15
N LEU A 53 12.38 2.20 -7.05
CA LEU A 53 13.30 2.43 -8.18
C LEU A 53 13.94 1.12 -8.65
N GLN A 54 14.40 0.29 -7.74
CA GLN A 54 14.99 -1.02 -8.06
C GLN A 54 13.97 -1.92 -8.77
N MET A 55 12.75 -2.02 -8.24
CA MET A 55 11.67 -2.79 -8.87
C MET A 55 11.36 -2.28 -10.27
N SER A 56 11.21 -0.96 -10.44
CA SER A 56 10.94 -0.35 -11.73
C SER A 56 12.08 -0.57 -12.74
N ARG A 57 13.34 -0.59 -12.27
CA ARG A 57 14.51 -0.91 -13.12
C ARG A 57 14.52 -2.38 -13.53
N ARG A 58 14.23 -3.29 -12.62
CA ARG A 58 14.16 -4.75 -12.91
C ARG A 58 13.07 -5.05 -13.93
N GLU A 59 11.87 -4.49 -13.76
CA GLU A 59 10.76 -4.66 -14.70
C GLU A 59 11.06 -4.09 -16.09
N ARG A 60 11.75 -2.94 -16.18
CA ARG A 60 12.23 -2.38 -17.47
C ARG A 60 13.27 -3.25 -18.16
N ARG A 61 14.05 -4.02 -17.40
CA ARG A 61 15.03 -4.98 -17.92
C ARG A 61 14.40 -6.34 -18.29
N GLY A 62 13.07 -6.43 -18.28
CA GLY A 62 12.35 -7.63 -18.69
C GLY A 62 12.10 -8.64 -17.56
N ALA A 63 12.54 -8.37 -16.34
CA ALA A 63 12.27 -9.27 -15.23
C ALA A 63 10.76 -9.35 -14.96
N ASP A 64 10.28 -10.56 -14.75
CA ASP A 64 8.90 -10.77 -14.31
C ASP A 64 8.75 -10.45 -12.84
N SER A 65 7.63 -9.82 -12.53
CA SER A 65 7.23 -9.50 -11.17
C SER A 65 5.76 -9.86 -10.97
N TRP A 66 5.39 -10.16 -9.73
CA TRP A 66 3.98 -10.41 -9.40
C TRP A 66 3.07 -9.28 -9.86
N ARG A 67 3.53 -8.03 -9.73
CA ARG A 67 2.81 -6.84 -10.20
C ARG A 67 2.58 -6.87 -11.72
N LYS A 68 3.59 -7.24 -12.50
CA LYS A 68 3.50 -7.33 -13.97
C LYS A 68 2.54 -8.45 -14.38
N THR A 69 2.65 -9.61 -13.74
CA THR A 69 1.74 -10.74 -13.98
C THR A 69 0.28 -10.38 -13.68
N GLN A 70 0.03 -9.72 -12.54
CA GLN A 70 -1.31 -9.27 -12.19
C GLN A 70 -1.85 -8.18 -13.14
N ALA A 71 -0.99 -7.30 -13.64
CA ALA A 71 -1.38 -6.31 -14.64
C ALA A 71 -1.75 -6.97 -15.97
N ALA A 72 -0.98 -7.96 -16.42
CA ALA A 72 -1.29 -8.75 -17.61
C ALA A 72 -2.62 -9.49 -17.48
N ALA A 73 -2.85 -10.18 -16.37
CA ALA A 73 -4.11 -10.86 -16.10
C ALA A 73 -5.34 -9.93 -16.17
N ARG A 74 -5.19 -8.64 -15.79
CA ARG A 74 -6.28 -7.67 -15.93
C ARG A 74 -6.53 -7.26 -17.37
N VAL A 75 -5.50 -7.18 -18.19
CA VAL A 75 -5.63 -6.94 -19.64
C VAL A 75 -6.34 -8.12 -20.31
N ASP A 76 -5.93 -9.34 -19.99
CA ASP A 76 -6.54 -10.56 -20.53
C ASP A 76 -8.00 -10.69 -20.10
N TRP A 77 -8.31 -10.33 -18.85
CA TRP A 77 -9.68 -10.25 -18.37
C TRP A 77 -10.52 -9.21 -19.17
N CYS A 78 -9.99 -8.02 -19.45
CA CYS A 78 -10.67 -7.02 -20.26
C CYS A 78 -10.95 -7.56 -21.67
N ARG A 79 -9.98 -8.20 -22.30
CA ARG A 79 -10.12 -8.81 -23.63
C ARG A 79 -11.18 -9.90 -23.64
N HIS A 80 -11.20 -10.75 -22.62
CA HIS A 80 -12.24 -11.77 -22.46
C HIS A 80 -13.63 -11.13 -22.35
N VAL A 81 -13.80 -10.09 -21.54
CA VAL A 81 -15.07 -9.37 -21.41
C VAL A 81 -15.53 -8.78 -22.74
N PHE A 82 -14.62 -8.18 -23.52
CA PHE A 82 -14.94 -7.65 -24.84
C PHE A 82 -15.30 -8.75 -25.86
N ALA A 83 -14.64 -9.90 -25.80
CA ALA A 83 -14.89 -11.01 -26.70
C ALA A 83 -16.21 -11.73 -26.43
N THR A 84 -16.64 -11.76 -25.16
CA THR A 84 -17.85 -12.47 -24.72
C THR A 84 -19.06 -11.56 -24.51
N GLU A 85 -18.91 -10.26 -24.71
CA GLU A 85 -19.92 -9.24 -24.38
C GLU A 85 -20.42 -9.33 -22.93
N GLY A 86 -19.54 -9.77 -22.03
CA GLY A 86 -19.85 -10.09 -20.63
C GLY A 86 -20.03 -8.84 -19.74
N TRP A 87 -20.81 -7.84 -20.18
CA TRP A 87 -20.96 -6.54 -19.50
C TRP A 87 -21.48 -6.67 -18.07
N LEU A 88 -22.43 -7.55 -17.82
CA LEU A 88 -22.97 -7.77 -16.48
C LEU A 88 -21.89 -8.32 -15.54
N TYR A 89 -21.11 -9.28 -16.00
CA TYR A 89 -19.99 -9.85 -15.26
C TYR A 89 -18.92 -8.79 -14.98
N ALA A 90 -18.61 -7.95 -15.99
CA ALA A 90 -17.66 -6.86 -15.82
C ALA A 90 -18.13 -5.87 -14.75
N VAL A 91 -19.38 -5.42 -14.80
CA VAL A 91 -19.95 -4.49 -13.83
C VAL A 91 -19.94 -5.07 -12.42
N GLN A 92 -20.30 -6.34 -12.24
CA GLN A 92 -20.25 -7.00 -10.93
C GLN A 92 -18.81 -7.09 -10.38
N THR A 93 -17.85 -7.47 -11.21
CA THR A 93 -16.44 -7.56 -10.83
C THR A 93 -15.88 -6.17 -10.43
N LEU A 94 -16.19 -5.15 -11.23
CA LEU A 94 -15.78 -3.77 -10.94
C LEU A 94 -16.42 -3.25 -9.66
N ARG A 95 -17.73 -3.50 -9.46
CA ARG A 95 -18.45 -3.13 -8.23
C ARG A 95 -17.77 -3.72 -6.99
N ASN A 96 -17.41 -5.00 -7.03
CA ASN A 96 -16.69 -5.63 -5.92
C ASN A 96 -15.33 -4.97 -5.69
N GLY A 97 -14.59 -4.65 -6.76
CA GLY A 97 -13.31 -3.95 -6.68
C GLY A 97 -13.44 -2.53 -6.12
N ILE A 98 -14.47 -1.78 -6.55
CA ILE A 98 -14.77 -0.42 -6.05
C ILE A 98 -15.12 -0.49 -4.55
N THR A 99 -16.01 -1.39 -4.16
CA THR A 99 -16.41 -1.58 -2.76
C THR A 99 -15.22 -1.92 -1.88
N ALA A 100 -14.36 -2.84 -2.30
CA ALA A 100 -13.16 -3.22 -1.56
C ALA A 100 -12.19 -2.03 -1.39
N ASN A 101 -11.92 -1.28 -2.46
CA ASN A 101 -11.02 -0.12 -2.39
C ASN A 101 -11.60 1.02 -1.53
N THR A 102 -12.91 1.26 -1.62
CA THR A 102 -13.59 2.29 -0.81
C THR A 102 -13.57 1.91 0.66
N PHE A 103 -13.85 0.65 0.99
CA PHE A 103 -13.76 0.13 2.35
C PHE A 103 -12.34 0.28 2.91
N GLN A 104 -11.32 -0.08 2.13
CA GLN A 104 -9.91 0.07 2.53
C GLN A 104 -9.55 1.54 2.77
N ALA A 105 -9.96 2.46 1.89
CA ALA A 105 -9.72 3.88 2.05
C ALA A 105 -10.36 4.42 3.34
N SER A 106 -11.62 4.07 3.61
CA SER A 106 -12.35 4.49 4.81
C SER A 106 -11.72 3.94 6.08
N THR A 107 -11.36 2.66 6.09
CA THR A 107 -10.69 2.02 7.24
C THR A 107 -9.36 2.68 7.55
N VAL A 108 -8.56 2.97 6.53
CA VAL A 108 -7.27 3.64 6.69
C VAL A 108 -7.42 5.06 7.25
N LEU A 109 -8.41 5.82 6.78
CA LEU A 109 -8.70 7.17 7.30
C LEU A 109 -9.19 7.12 8.75
N THR A 110 -10.04 6.16 9.10
CA THR A 110 -10.49 5.96 10.49
C THR A 110 -9.32 5.63 11.41
N LEU A 111 -8.45 4.70 11.01
CA LEU A 111 -7.22 4.38 11.76
C LEU A 111 -6.32 5.61 11.90
N GLY A 112 -6.22 6.44 10.86
CA GLY A 112 -5.47 7.71 10.89
C GLY A 112 -6.01 8.67 11.94
N GLY A 113 -7.33 8.89 11.95
CA GLY A 113 -7.98 9.75 12.93
C GLY A 113 -7.80 9.27 14.38
N LEU A 114 -7.97 7.98 14.62
CA LEU A 114 -7.75 7.37 15.94
C LEU A 114 -6.29 7.49 16.39
N SER A 115 -5.33 7.25 15.47
CA SER A 115 -3.89 7.33 15.75
C SER A 115 -3.48 8.75 16.18
N VAL A 116 -3.97 9.79 15.52
CA VAL A 116 -3.65 11.19 15.85
C VAL A 116 -4.09 11.52 17.29
N GLY A 117 -5.27 11.04 17.70
CA GLY A 117 -5.76 11.25 19.07
C GLY A 117 -4.88 10.59 20.14
N GLN A 118 -4.26 9.46 19.85
CA GLN A 118 -3.42 8.70 20.77
C GLN A 118 -1.95 9.18 20.83
N LEU A 119 -1.49 9.89 19.80
CA LEU A 119 -0.08 10.28 19.64
C LEU A 119 0.28 11.64 20.26
N LYS A 120 -0.46 12.10 21.29
CA LYS A 120 -0.24 13.41 21.94
C LYS A 120 1.17 13.63 22.49
N GLN A 121 1.88 12.56 22.83
CA GLN A 121 3.26 12.62 23.37
C GLN A 121 4.35 12.38 22.30
N ALA A 122 3.94 12.07 21.06
CA ALA A 122 4.88 11.85 19.96
C ALA A 122 5.38 13.17 19.38
N SER A 123 6.56 13.17 18.76
CA SER A 123 7.03 14.33 18.03
C SER A 123 6.14 14.59 16.80
N HIS A 124 6.00 15.87 16.40
CA HIS A 124 5.24 16.22 15.21
C HIS A 124 5.70 15.49 13.93
N VAL A 125 6.99 15.18 13.83
CA VAL A 125 7.56 14.45 12.68
C VAL A 125 7.10 12.99 12.67
N GLN A 126 7.02 12.34 13.83
CA GLN A 126 6.52 10.96 13.94
C GLN A 126 5.04 10.89 13.55
N VAL A 127 4.22 11.79 14.12
CA VAL A 127 2.79 11.87 13.79
C VAL A 127 2.60 12.14 12.29
N ALA A 128 3.30 13.14 11.75
CA ALA A 128 3.22 13.47 10.33
C ALA A 128 3.60 12.28 9.44
N SER A 129 4.62 11.51 9.80
CA SER A 129 5.05 10.32 9.04
C SER A 129 3.94 9.25 8.97
N VAL A 130 3.28 8.95 10.10
CA VAL A 130 2.15 8.02 10.14
C VAL A 130 0.99 8.55 9.29
N VAL A 131 0.59 9.81 9.51
CA VAL A 131 -0.53 10.44 8.81
C VAL A 131 -0.27 10.49 7.30
N CYS A 132 0.93 10.88 6.88
CA CYS A 132 1.28 10.90 5.44
C CYS A 132 1.15 9.53 4.79
N CYS A 133 1.63 8.46 5.43
CA CYS A 133 1.48 7.10 4.90
C CYS A 133 -0.01 6.69 4.78
N LEU A 134 -0.81 6.97 5.80
CA LEU A 134 -2.24 6.64 5.82
C LEU A 134 -3.02 7.46 4.78
N VAL A 135 -2.79 8.76 4.68
CA VAL A 135 -3.45 9.63 3.68
C VAL A 135 -3.06 9.20 2.26
N ALA A 136 -1.77 8.92 2.00
CA ALA A 136 -1.32 8.43 0.71
C ALA A 136 -1.95 7.08 0.35
N SER A 137 -2.09 6.17 1.32
CA SER A 137 -2.79 4.90 1.15
C SER A 137 -4.26 5.10 0.79
N ALA A 138 -5.00 5.88 1.58
CA ALA A 138 -6.41 6.17 1.33
C ALA A 138 -6.64 6.85 -0.02
N TYR A 139 -5.80 7.83 -0.37
CA TYR A 139 -5.86 8.51 -1.65
C TYR A 139 -5.68 7.55 -2.83
N THR A 140 -4.67 6.67 -2.77
CA THR A 140 -4.42 5.72 -3.87
C THR A 140 -5.52 4.69 -4.02
N PHE A 141 -6.11 4.18 -2.93
CA PHE A 141 -7.30 3.32 -3.00
C PHE A 141 -8.51 4.06 -3.59
N SER A 142 -8.77 5.30 -3.18
CA SER A 142 -9.86 6.11 -3.73
C SER A 142 -9.69 6.38 -5.22
N GLN A 143 -8.46 6.70 -5.67
CA GLN A 143 -8.17 6.88 -7.09
C GLN A 143 -8.32 5.58 -7.89
N SER A 144 -7.95 4.43 -7.31
CA SER A 144 -8.18 3.12 -7.91
C SER A 144 -9.68 2.85 -8.10
N ALA A 145 -10.50 3.08 -7.08
CA ALA A 145 -11.96 2.95 -7.16
C ALA A 145 -12.57 3.86 -8.24
N ARG A 146 -12.12 5.12 -8.31
CA ARG A 146 -12.55 6.08 -9.33
C ARG A 146 -12.27 5.59 -10.74
N LEU A 147 -11.07 5.06 -10.98
CA LEU A 147 -10.71 4.53 -12.31
C LEU A 147 -11.54 3.30 -12.68
N MET A 148 -11.82 2.41 -11.72
CA MET A 148 -12.72 1.26 -11.95
C MET A 148 -14.14 1.72 -12.31
N LEU A 149 -14.65 2.76 -11.64
CA LEU A 149 -15.94 3.34 -11.96
C LEU A 149 -15.98 3.88 -13.40
N HIS A 150 -14.94 4.63 -13.81
CA HIS A 150 -14.82 5.10 -15.19
C HIS A 150 -14.77 3.95 -16.20
N ALA A 151 -13.96 2.92 -15.93
CA ALA A 151 -13.89 1.75 -16.80
C ALA A 151 -15.25 1.07 -16.97
N GLY A 152 -16.06 1.00 -15.91
CA GLY A 152 -17.40 0.42 -15.95
C GLY A 152 -18.34 1.07 -16.98
N PHE A 153 -18.27 2.39 -17.12
CA PHE A 153 -19.05 3.12 -18.16
C PHE A 153 -18.50 2.92 -19.57
N TRP A 154 -17.19 2.73 -19.70
CA TRP A 154 -16.53 2.60 -21.00
C TRP A 154 -16.64 1.20 -21.61
N PHE A 155 -16.82 0.15 -20.81
CA PHE A 155 -16.87 -1.22 -21.33
C PHE A 155 -17.88 -1.41 -22.46
N PRO A 156 -19.18 -1.06 -22.29
CA PRO A 156 -20.16 -1.24 -23.37
C PRO A 156 -19.91 -0.31 -24.56
N VAL A 157 -19.43 0.92 -24.32
CA VAL A 157 -19.20 1.92 -25.36
C VAL A 157 -17.99 1.55 -26.23
N ALA A 158 -16.96 1.00 -25.64
CA ALA A 158 -15.72 0.65 -26.31
C ALA A 158 -15.80 -0.65 -27.14
N ALA A 159 -16.91 -1.37 -27.10
CA ALA A 159 -17.05 -2.68 -27.75
C ALA A 159 -16.74 -2.66 -29.25
N GLY A 160 -17.17 -1.60 -29.96
CA GLY A 160 -17.00 -1.46 -31.41
C GLY A 160 -15.66 -0.84 -31.86
N ASP A 161 -14.85 -0.31 -30.95
CA ASP A 161 -13.66 0.48 -31.27
C ASP A 161 -12.40 -0.06 -30.59
N ALA A 162 -11.41 -0.49 -31.38
CA ALA A 162 -10.15 -1.04 -30.89
C ALA A 162 -9.33 -0.02 -30.08
N GLN A 163 -9.38 1.28 -30.43
CA GLN A 163 -8.65 2.32 -29.71
C GLN A 163 -9.28 2.56 -28.32
N GLN A 164 -10.60 2.55 -28.25
CA GLN A 164 -11.32 2.70 -26.98
C GLN A 164 -11.12 1.46 -26.08
N ARG A 165 -11.13 0.25 -26.63
CA ARG A 165 -10.78 -0.97 -25.89
C ARG A 165 -9.38 -0.87 -25.26
N ALA A 166 -8.39 -0.45 -26.04
CA ALA A 166 -7.04 -0.23 -25.51
C ALA A 166 -6.99 0.85 -24.42
N ALA A 167 -7.83 1.86 -24.47
CA ALA A 167 -7.94 2.87 -23.41
C ALA A 167 -8.52 2.26 -22.13
N VAL A 168 -9.54 1.41 -22.20
CA VAL A 168 -10.08 0.68 -21.04
C VAL A 168 -9.03 -0.23 -20.41
N GLU A 169 -8.28 -0.99 -21.21
CA GLU A 169 -7.15 -1.81 -20.71
C GLU A 169 -6.15 -0.97 -19.91
N LYS A 170 -5.74 0.20 -20.44
CA LYS A 170 -4.83 1.13 -19.75
C LYS A 170 -5.42 1.65 -18.44
N ILE A 171 -6.70 1.99 -18.41
CA ILE A 171 -7.40 2.43 -17.18
C ILE A 171 -7.35 1.31 -16.13
N MET A 172 -7.62 0.06 -16.51
CA MET A 172 -7.62 -1.08 -15.60
C MET A 172 -6.22 -1.38 -15.04
N VAL A 173 -5.19 -1.33 -15.87
CA VAL A 173 -3.79 -1.47 -15.42
C VAL A 173 -3.40 -0.35 -14.46
N ARG A 174 -3.80 0.91 -14.76
CA ARG A 174 -3.55 2.05 -13.89
C ARG A 174 -4.28 1.93 -12.55
N SER A 175 -5.53 1.51 -12.56
CA SER A 175 -6.30 1.24 -11.33
C SER A 175 -5.61 0.20 -10.46
N HIS A 176 -5.19 -0.92 -11.05
CA HIS A 176 -4.45 -1.95 -10.34
C HIS A 176 -3.15 -1.42 -9.72
N ARG A 177 -2.39 -0.63 -10.47
CA ARG A 177 -1.15 0.00 -9.97
C ARG A 177 -1.40 0.89 -8.76
N LEU A 178 -2.49 1.67 -8.78
CA LEU A 178 -2.87 2.51 -7.64
C LEU A 178 -3.29 1.69 -6.43
N GLN A 179 -4.07 0.63 -6.63
CA GLN A 179 -4.44 -0.31 -5.55
C GLN A 179 -3.20 -0.94 -4.92
N TRP A 180 -2.24 -1.37 -5.74
CA TRP A 180 -0.97 -1.89 -5.28
C TRP A 180 -0.19 -0.87 -4.46
N MET A 181 -0.12 0.38 -4.91
CA MET A 181 0.53 1.46 -4.17
C MET A 181 -0.19 1.73 -2.84
N GLY A 182 -1.52 1.65 -2.80
CA GLY A 182 -2.30 1.80 -1.58
C GLY A 182 -1.88 0.81 -0.49
N TRP A 183 -1.73 -0.46 -0.85
CA TRP A 183 -1.20 -1.47 0.05
C TRP A 183 0.23 -1.18 0.50
N ARG A 184 1.10 -0.69 -0.40
CA ARG A 184 2.47 -0.33 -0.05
C ARG A 184 2.52 0.79 0.98
N TRP A 185 1.78 1.85 0.76
CA TRP A 185 1.67 2.95 1.73
C TRP A 185 1.14 2.47 3.07
N LEU A 186 0.15 1.58 3.09
CA LEU A 186 -0.38 1.02 4.32
C LEU A 186 0.67 0.20 5.09
N TYR A 187 1.42 -0.65 4.42
CA TYR A 187 2.51 -1.38 5.06
C TYR A 187 3.61 -0.47 5.59
N HIS A 188 3.87 0.63 4.89
CA HIS A 188 4.87 1.61 5.34
C HIS A 188 4.52 2.33 6.63
N VAL A 189 3.29 2.26 7.11
CA VAL A 189 2.92 2.74 8.46
C VAL A 189 3.69 1.98 9.56
N ALA A 190 4.11 0.75 9.31
CA ALA A 190 4.76 -0.08 10.32
C ALA A 190 6.10 0.51 10.82
N TRP A 191 6.89 1.16 9.95
CA TRP A 191 8.18 1.70 10.38
C TRP A 191 8.06 2.94 11.28
N PRO A 192 7.18 3.95 11.03
CA PRO A 192 7.02 5.05 11.98
C PRO A 192 6.32 4.61 13.27
N VAL A 193 5.44 3.60 13.21
CA VAL A 193 4.85 3.01 14.42
C VAL A 193 5.91 2.27 15.25
N ALA A 194 6.80 1.51 14.62
CA ALA A 194 7.93 0.87 15.30
C ALA A 194 8.85 1.91 15.96
N TRP A 195 9.01 3.08 15.34
CA TRP A 195 9.75 4.18 15.95
C TRP A 195 9.09 4.71 17.22
N LEU A 196 7.77 4.89 17.21
CA LEU A 196 7.01 5.31 18.39
C LEU A 196 7.13 4.31 19.54
N ALA A 197 7.17 3.00 19.24
CA ALA A 197 7.16 1.95 20.22
C ALA A 197 8.56 1.60 20.77
N GLY A 198 9.59 1.59 19.90
CA GLY A 198 10.92 1.06 20.23
C GLY A 198 12.10 1.96 19.79
N GLY A 199 11.82 3.20 19.39
CA GLY A 199 12.84 4.17 19.03
C GLY A 199 13.46 3.95 17.63
N PRO A 200 14.57 4.67 17.31
CA PRO A 200 15.16 4.67 15.97
C PRO A 200 15.63 3.30 15.47
N ALA A 201 16.19 2.48 16.35
CA ALA A 201 16.66 1.13 15.98
C ALA A 201 15.50 0.21 15.55
N ALA A 202 14.36 0.25 16.26
CA ALA A 202 13.17 -0.51 15.90
C ALA A 202 12.58 -0.04 14.56
N SER A 203 12.59 1.27 14.31
CA SER A 203 12.17 1.85 13.04
C SER A 203 13.00 1.36 11.86
N LEU A 204 14.33 1.39 11.98
CA LEU A 204 15.23 0.90 10.93
C LEU A 204 15.04 -0.61 10.70
N GLY A 205 14.94 -1.39 11.79
CA GLY A 205 14.65 -2.83 11.70
C GLY A 205 13.33 -3.11 10.96
N ALA A 206 12.26 -2.38 11.28
CA ALA A 206 10.97 -2.51 10.60
C ALA A 206 11.05 -2.12 9.12
N SER A 207 11.79 -1.06 8.77
CA SER A 207 12.00 -0.64 7.39
C SER A 207 12.74 -1.70 6.57
N LEU A 208 13.78 -2.31 7.12
CA LEU A 208 14.51 -3.41 6.49
C LEU A 208 13.65 -4.66 6.34
N ALA A 209 12.93 -5.05 7.39
CA ALA A 209 12.00 -6.18 7.34
C ALA A 209 10.92 -6.01 6.27
N LEU A 210 10.35 -4.81 6.14
CA LEU A 210 9.40 -4.49 5.07
C LEU A 210 10.03 -4.60 3.68
N THR A 211 11.26 -4.13 3.51
CA THR A 211 11.95 -4.24 2.23
C THR A 211 12.19 -5.69 1.83
N LEU A 212 12.62 -6.53 2.78
CA LEU A 212 12.78 -7.98 2.55
C LEU A 212 11.45 -8.66 2.25
N PHE A 213 10.39 -8.31 2.99
CA PHE A 213 9.04 -8.80 2.74
C PHE A 213 8.58 -8.46 1.33
N PHE A 214 8.71 -7.20 0.91
CA PHE A 214 8.34 -6.79 -0.45
C PHE A 214 9.19 -7.46 -1.52
N ALA A 215 10.49 -7.61 -1.30
CA ALA A 215 11.37 -8.29 -2.23
C ALA A 215 10.99 -9.77 -2.44
N ARG A 216 10.37 -10.39 -1.44
CA ARG A 216 9.82 -11.74 -1.54
C ARG A 216 8.47 -11.77 -2.24
N GLU A 217 7.54 -10.89 -1.83
CA GLU A 217 6.17 -10.85 -2.36
C GLU A 217 6.12 -10.41 -3.84
N ASP A 218 7.08 -9.58 -4.27
CA ASP A 218 7.13 -9.08 -5.65
C ASP A 218 7.74 -10.07 -6.64
N ARG A 219 8.26 -11.20 -6.18
CA ARG A 219 8.71 -12.26 -7.10
C ARG A 219 7.51 -12.85 -7.81
N ALA A 220 7.63 -13.03 -9.12
CA ALA A 220 6.63 -13.79 -9.86
C ALA A 220 6.57 -15.21 -9.28
N PRO A 221 5.38 -15.81 -9.16
CA PRO A 221 5.28 -17.22 -8.81
C PRO A 221 6.04 -18.02 -9.89
N VAL A 222 6.88 -18.95 -9.44
CA VAL A 222 7.47 -19.93 -10.35
C VAL A 222 6.29 -20.70 -10.93
N ALA A 223 6.13 -20.67 -12.25
CA ALA A 223 5.15 -21.51 -12.93
C ALA A 223 5.49 -22.96 -12.61
N SER A 224 4.64 -23.60 -11.81
CA SER A 224 4.69 -25.04 -11.54
C SER A 224 4.10 -25.82 -12.68
#